data_e5abd9495d944a9297c047cf20b63fff
#
_entry.id   e5abd9495d944a9297c047cf20b63fff
#
_cell.length_a   1.000
_cell.length_b   1.000
_cell.length_c   1.000
_cell.angle_alpha   90.00
_cell.angle_beta   90.00
_cell.angle_gamma   90.00
#
_symmetry.space_group_name_H-M   'P 1'
#
loop_
_entity.id
_entity.type
_entity.pdbx_description
1 polymer ?
#
loop_
_entity_poly.entity_id
_entity_poly.type
_entity_poly.pdbx_seq_one_letter_code
_entity_poly.pdbx_strand_id
1 'polypeptide(L)'
;MFLNEGFAAVAALAATTLAAPASTGQISKTIHLRAHVPVYCNVGWFPQVGAVSTGGTVDLGMTEELCNAPRGYRVILQHPTDVPDAAIVIDANRIPLSDSGETVLSDSDQPGFHVRQLAIDVGSDPEKLSHLGLRIEAKY
;
A
#
# COMPACT_ATOMS: atom_id res chain seq x y z
N MET A 1 -43.76 33.29 -90.67
CA MET A 1 -45.19 33.37 -90.24
C MET A 1 -45.25 33.02 -88.79
N PHE A 2 -45.37 34.01 -87.87
CA PHE A 2 -46.11 34.09 -86.65
C PHE A 2 -45.96 32.92 -85.66
N LEU A 3 -45.86 33.07 -84.39
CA LEU A 3 -46.15 33.98 -83.27
C LEU A 3 -45.53 33.33 -82.01
N ASN A 4 -44.75 34.01 -81.20
CA ASN A 4 -45.20 34.82 -80.06
C ASN A 4 -45.65 34.05 -78.84
N GLU A 5 -45.06 34.46 -77.77
CA GLU A 5 -45.53 34.43 -76.36
C GLU A 5 -45.29 33.15 -75.55
N GLY A 6 -44.86 33.20 -74.31
CA GLY A 6 -44.96 34.21 -73.32
C GLY A 6 -44.11 33.83 -72.11
N PHE A 7 -43.43 34.80 -71.62
CA PHE A 7 -42.70 34.69 -70.35
C PHE A 7 -43.64 34.70 -69.16
N ALA A 8 -43.64 33.63 -68.38
CA ALA A 8 -44.21 33.67 -67.06
C ALA A 8 -43.05 33.55 -66.05
N ALA A 9 -42.73 34.71 -65.48
CA ALA A 9 -41.77 34.79 -64.38
C ALA A 9 -42.43 34.29 -63.09
N VAL A 10 -42.00 33.16 -62.54
CA VAL A 10 -42.37 32.70 -61.21
C VAL A 10 -41.27 33.16 -60.25
N ALA A 11 -41.58 34.17 -59.46
CA ALA A 11 -40.74 34.62 -58.35
C ALA A 11 -40.85 33.64 -57.18
N ALA A 12 -39.84 32.83 -56.95
CA ALA A 12 -39.71 31.97 -55.78
C ALA A 12 -39.16 32.82 -54.61
N LEU A 13 -40.02 33.13 -53.63
CA LEU A 13 -39.59 33.69 -52.34
C LEU A 13 -38.87 32.56 -51.55
N ALA A 14 -37.55 32.65 -51.48
CA ALA A 14 -36.77 31.85 -50.58
C ALA A 14 -36.90 32.41 -49.16
N ALA A 15 -37.70 31.75 -48.32
CA ALA A 15 -37.74 32.03 -46.88
C ALA A 15 -36.51 31.39 -46.24
N THR A 16 -35.48 32.21 -45.98
CA THR A 16 -34.35 31.82 -45.13
C THR A 16 -34.74 31.82 -43.68
N THR A 17 -35.03 30.65 -43.13
CA THR A 17 -35.18 30.46 -41.70
C THR A 17 -33.78 30.53 -41.04
N LEU A 18 -33.48 31.64 -40.38
CA LEU A 18 -32.35 31.74 -39.49
C LEU A 18 -32.60 30.82 -38.28
N ALA A 19 -32.01 29.61 -38.31
CA ALA A 19 -31.93 28.80 -37.12
C ALA A 19 -30.93 29.43 -36.14
N ALA A 20 -31.44 30.01 -35.07
CA ALA A 20 -30.63 30.49 -33.96
C ALA A 20 -29.89 29.28 -33.32
N PRO A 21 -28.56 29.33 -33.11
CA PRO A 21 -27.88 28.29 -32.42
C PRO A 21 -28.43 28.19 -30.99
N ALA A 22 -28.99 27.02 -30.66
CA ALA A 22 -29.34 26.73 -29.29
C ALA A 22 -28.03 26.65 -28.49
N SER A 23 -27.73 27.69 -27.71
CA SER A 23 -26.64 27.67 -26.76
C SER A 23 -26.99 26.67 -25.65
N THR A 24 -26.49 25.46 -25.77
CA THR A 24 -26.50 24.50 -24.68
C THR A 24 -25.62 25.06 -23.58
N GLY A 25 -26.22 25.76 -22.61
CA GLY A 25 -25.52 26.24 -21.44
C GLY A 25 -24.92 25.05 -20.68
N GLN A 26 -23.62 24.86 -20.83
CA GLN A 26 -22.90 23.84 -20.10
C GLN A 26 -22.78 24.29 -18.65
N ILE A 27 -23.58 23.70 -17.76
CA ILE A 27 -23.51 23.97 -16.32
C ILE A 27 -22.43 23.08 -15.74
N SER A 28 -21.25 23.61 -15.46
CA SER A 28 -20.21 22.92 -14.71
C SER A 28 -20.35 23.25 -13.22
N LYS A 29 -20.41 22.22 -12.38
CA LYS A 29 -20.41 22.36 -10.92
C LYS A 29 -19.14 21.72 -10.37
N THR A 30 -18.29 22.51 -9.73
CA THR A 30 -17.10 22.01 -9.04
C THR A 30 -17.46 21.58 -7.63
N ILE A 31 -17.15 20.36 -7.28
CA ILE A 31 -17.30 19.81 -5.94
C ILE A 31 -15.92 19.65 -5.33
N HIS A 32 -15.67 20.31 -4.21
CA HIS A 32 -14.42 20.14 -3.45
C HIS A 32 -14.61 19.01 -2.43
N LEU A 33 -13.92 17.92 -2.64
CA LEU A 33 -13.88 16.80 -1.71
C LEU A 33 -12.59 16.88 -0.88
N ARG A 34 -12.71 16.77 0.43
CA ARG A 34 -11.59 16.59 1.35
C ARG A 34 -11.76 15.25 2.05
N ALA A 35 -10.77 14.39 1.91
CA ALA A 35 -10.69 13.14 2.64
C ALA A 35 -9.47 13.18 3.55
N HIS A 36 -9.62 12.72 4.78
CA HIS A 36 -8.52 12.49 5.70
C HIS A 36 -8.39 10.99 5.92
N VAL A 37 -7.24 10.43 5.59
CA VAL A 37 -6.90 9.03 5.86
C VAL A 37 -5.98 9.02 7.07
N PRO A 38 -6.42 8.47 8.21
CA PRO A 38 -5.54 8.37 9.38
C PRO A 38 -4.38 7.42 9.08
N VAL A 39 -3.25 7.67 9.73
CA VAL A 39 -2.13 6.73 9.69
C VAL A 39 -2.54 5.48 10.44
N TYR A 40 -2.41 4.34 9.77
CA TYR A 40 -2.67 3.02 10.31
C TYR A 40 -1.49 2.12 10.03
N CYS A 41 -0.91 1.54 11.08
CA CYS A 41 0.15 0.55 10.98
C CYS A 41 -0.19 -0.63 11.86
N ASN A 42 -0.03 -1.81 11.33
CA ASN A 42 -0.26 -3.07 12.04
C ASN A 42 0.80 -4.09 11.64
N VAL A 43 1.24 -4.87 12.60
CA VAL A 43 2.05 -6.07 12.37
C VAL A 43 1.35 -7.27 12.99
N GLY A 44 1.11 -8.28 12.18
CA GLY A 44 0.57 -9.56 12.59
C GLY A 44 1.65 -10.63 12.61
N TRP A 45 1.53 -11.58 13.52
CA TRP A 45 2.39 -12.76 13.55
C TRP A 45 1.52 -14.01 13.53
N PHE A 46 1.80 -14.89 12.57
CA PHE A 46 1.08 -16.14 12.32
C PHE A 46 2.04 -17.29 12.56
N PRO A 47 2.15 -17.79 13.80
CA PRO A 47 3.06 -18.88 14.12
C PRO A 47 2.67 -20.16 13.38
N GLN A 48 3.65 -20.90 12.88
CA GLN A 48 3.42 -22.23 12.33
C GLN A 48 3.32 -23.26 13.47
N VAL A 49 2.31 -24.11 13.40
CA VAL A 49 2.17 -25.24 14.31
C VAL A 49 3.19 -26.31 13.94
N GLY A 50 4.09 -26.61 14.86
CA GLY A 50 5.14 -27.62 14.63
C GLY A 50 6.44 -27.07 14.07
N ALA A 51 6.87 -25.91 14.56
CA ALA A 51 8.20 -25.36 14.25
C ALA A 51 9.29 -26.42 14.45
N VAL A 52 9.90 -26.85 13.34
CA VAL A 52 10.96 -27.86 13.36
C VAL A 52 12.29 -27.13 13.51
N SER A 53 12.99 -27.41 14.60
CA SER A 53 14.37 -26.96 14.75
C SER A 53 15.26 -27.72 13.79
N THR A 54 15.85 -27.03 12.83
CA THR A 54 16.84 -27.59 11.91
C THR A 54 18.17 -26.90 12.18
N GLY A 55 19.10 -27.61 12.83
CA GLY A 55 20.48 -27.09 13.01
C GLY A 55 20.56 -25.81 13.88
N GLY A 56 19.71 -25.64 14.91
CA GLY A 56 19.71 -24.46 15.78
C GLY A 56 18.78 -23.34 15.30
N THR A 57 18.13 -23.47 14.16
CA THR A 57 17.15 -22.51 13.65
C THR A 57 15.74 -23.03 13.86
N VAL A 58 14.87 -22.20 14.41
CA VAL A 58 13.45 -22.48 14.66
C VAL A 58 12.62 -21.61 13.74
N ASP A 59 11.75 -22.24 12.96
CA ASP A 59 10.77 -21.50 12.14
C ASP A 59 9.68 -20.90 13.06
N LEU A 60 9.50 -19.60 12.98
CA LEU A 60 8.52 -18.86 13.75
C LEU A 60 7.22 -18.59 12.98
N GLY A 61 7.19 -18.95 11.68
CA GLY A 61 6.04 -18.74 10.81
C GLY A 61 6.11 -17.45 10.01
N MET A 62 4.94 -16.89 9.71
CA MET A 62 4.83 -15.71 8.84
C MET A 62 4.48 -14.46 9.63
N THR A 63 4.99 -13.34 9.17
CA THR A 63 4.56 -12.01 9.63
C THR A 63 3.92 -11.23 8.50
N GLU A 64 2.90 -10.44 8.84
CA GLU A 64 2.28 -9.47 7.93
C GLU A 64 2.52 -8.06 8.45
N GLU A 65 3.12 -7.24 7.64
CA GLU A 65 3.40 -5.84 7.90
C GLU A 65 2.48 -4.98 7.03
N LEU A 66 1.65 -4.14 7.62
CA LEU A 66 0.80 -3.20 6.91
C LEU A 66 0.95 -1.82 7.52
N CYS A 67 1.36 -0.84 6.71
CA CYS A 67 1.44 0.54 7.17
C CYS A 67 1.20 1.52 6.02
N ASN A 68 0.33 2.52 6.24
CA ASN A 68 0.05 3.58 5.29
C ASN A 68 0.75 4.92 5.63
N ALA A 69 1.71 4.90 6.56
CA ALA A 69 2.46 6.10 6.93
C ALA A 69 3.25 6.66 5.73
N PRO A 70 3.09 7.95 5.35
CA PRO A 70 3.70 8.51 4.14
C PRO A 70 5.23 8.47 4.14
N ARG A 71 5.85 8.49 5.33
CA ARG A 71 7.31 8.43 5.50
C ARG A 71 7.83 7.04 5.86
N GLY A 72 6.94 6.03 5.73
CA GLY A 72 7.29 4.66 6.01
C GLY A 72 7.17 4.26 7.47
N TYR A 73 7.82 3.16 7.83
CA TYR A 73 7.66 2.52 9.13
C TYR A 73 8.87 1.66 9.48
N ARG A 74 8.94 1.25 10.74
CA ARG A 74 9.86 0.24 11.25
C ARG A 74 9.10 -0.90 11.89
N VAL A 75 9.59 -2.12 11.71
CA VAL A 75 9.17 -3.29 12.47
C VAL A 75 10.29 -3.69 13.41
N ILE A 76 9.97 -3.82 14.67
CA ILE A 76 10.90 -4.06 15.76
C ILE A 76 10.52 -5.37 16.44
N LEU A 77 11.50 -6.25 16.58
CA LEU A 77 11.41 -7.45 17.43
C LEU A 77 11.82 -7.08 18.84
N GLN A 78 10.95 -7.39 19.80
CA GLN A 78 11.25 -7.33 21.23
C GLN A 78 11.65 -8.72 21.71
N HIS A 79 12.73 -8.80 22.42
CA HIS A 79 13.33 -10.07 22.90
C HIS A 79 14.10 -9.86 24.20
N PRO A 80 14.46 -10.93 24.93
CA PRO A 80 15.33 -10.83 26.09
C PRO A 80 16.70 -10.24 25.75
N THR A 81 17.32 -9.54 26.69
CA THR A 81 18.60 -8.82 26.49
C THR A 81 19.83 -9.70 26.62
N ASP A 82 19.73 -10.88 27.26
CA ASP A 82 20.86 -11.76 27.55
C ASP A 82 20.77 -13.06 26.71
N VAL A 83 20.86 -12.90 25.40
CA VAL A 83 20.78 -13.99 24.42
C VAL A 83 21.95 -13.93 23.44
N PRO A 84 23.16 -14.28 23.90
CA PRO A 84 24.34 -14.21 23.05
C PRO A 84 24.22 -15.13 21.83
N ASP A 85 24.78 -14.71 20.72
CA ASP A 85 24.83 -15.44 19.45
C ASP A 85 23.48 -15.74 18.79
N ALA A 86 22.36 -15.34 19.41
CA ALA A 86 21.06 -15.47 18.80
C ALA A 86 20.85 -14.46 17.66
N ALA A 87 20.10 -14.84 16.64
CA ALA A 87 19.80 -13.98 15.52
C ALA A 87 18.40 -14.27 14.97
N ILE A 88 17.74 -13.24 14.49
CA ILE A 88 16.51 -13.41 13.72
C ILE A 88 16.85 -13.59 12.24
N VAL A 89 16.10 -14.45 11.57
CA VAL A 89 16.22 -14.67 10.13
C VAL A 89 14.90 -14.25 9.50
N ILE A 90 14.96 -13.25 8.63
CA ILE A 90 13.81 -12.73 7.89
C ILE A 90 14.12 -12.74 6.40
N ASP A 91 13.31 -13.42 5.60
CA ASP A 91 13.53 -13.61 4.15
C ASP A 91 14.98 -14.03 3.81
N ALA A 92 15.53 -14.97 4.56
CA ALA A 92 16.91 -15.47 4.47
C ALA A 92 18.02 -14.47 4.92
N ASN A 93 17.66 -13.26 5.36
CA ASN A 93 18.63 -12.33 5.95
C ASN A 93 18.76 -12.60 7.46
N ARG A 94 20.00 -12.83 7.91
CA ARG A 94 20.31 -13.05 9.32
C ARG A 94 20.67 -11.73 9.99
N ILE A 95 19.91 -11.36 11.02
CA ILE A 95 20.09 -10.12 11.80
C ILE A 95 20.41 -10.54 13.24
N PRO A 96 21.62 -10.24 13.77
CA PRO A 96 21.95 -10.53 15.16
C PRO A 96 20.99 -9.80 16.10
N LEU A 97 20.61 -10.45 17.19
CA LEU A 97 19.80 -9.78 18.23
C LEU A 97 20.65 -8.74 18.97
N SER A 98 20.05 -7.59 19.20
CA SER A 98 20.70 -6.48 19.91
C SER A 98 20.74 -6.73 21.41
N ASP A 99 21.79 -6.27 22.08
CA ASP A 99 21.87 -6.30 23.55
C ASP A 99 20.85 -5.39 24.25
N SER A 100 20.19 -4.51 23.48
CA SER A 100 19.15 -3.61 24.01
C SER A 100 17.79 -4.28 24.25
N GLY A 101 17.60 -5.51 23.77
CA GLY A 101 16.31 -6.20 23.82
C GLY A 101 15.34 -5.81 22.69
N GLU A 102 15.79 -4.97 21.76
CA GLU A 102 15.02 -4.57 20.57
C GLU A 102 15.89 -4.65 19.33
N THR A 103 15.42 -5.35 18.31
CA THR A 103 16.11 -5.49 17.03
C THR A 103 15.21 -5.05 15.89
N VAL A 104 15.68 -4.15 15.03
CA VAL A 104 14.95 -3.69 13.85
C VAL A 104 14.97 -4.78 12.80
N LEU A 105 13.79 -5.28 12.42
CA LEU A 105 13.62 -6.30 11.39
C LEU A 105 13.44 -5.69 9.99
N SER A 106 12.71 -4.58 9.95
CA SER A 106 12.34 -3.89 8.71
C SER A 106 12.38 -2.39 8.94
N ASP A 107 12.96 -1.66 7.99
CA ASP A 107 12.99 -0.19 8.00
C ASP A 107 12.66 0.28 6.57
N SER A 108 11.41 0.71 6.37
CA SER A 108 10.89 1.18 5.09
C SER A 108 10.71 2.70 5.11
N ASP A 109 11.04 3.37 4.02
CA ASP A 109 10.79 4.81 3.83
C ASP A 109 9.49 5.08 3.06
N GLN A 110 8.69 4.05 2.82
CA GLN A 110 7.45 4.12 2.07
C GLN A 110 6.35 3.32 2.77
N PRO A 111 5.07 3.69 2.56
CA PRO A 111 3.96 2.84 2.95
C PRO A 111 4.02 1.49 2.22
N GLY A 112 3.50 0.44 2.84
CA GLY A 112 3.55 -0.87 2.21
C GLY A 112 2.77 -1.94 2.94
N PHE A 113 2.64 -3.06 2.25
CA PHE A 113 2.17 -4.34 2.78
C PHE A 113 3.19 -5.41 2.40
N HIS A 114 3.71 -6.12 3.40
CA HIS A 114 4.68 -7.18 3.21
C HIS A 114 4.28 -8.41 4.03
N VAL A 115 4.49 -9.58 3.43
CA VAL A 115 4.42 -10.87 4.10
C VAL A 115 5.80 -11.47 4.08
N ARG A 116 6.34 -11.82 5.26
CA ARG A 116 7.71 -12.30 5.40
C ARG A 116 7.77 -13.58 6.22
N GLN A 117 8.68 -14.47 5.86
CA GLN A 117 8.97 -15.62 6.70
C GLN A 117 9.94 -15.24 7.80
N LEU A 118 9.63 -15.67 9.01
CA LEU A 118 10.39 -15.38 10.21
C LEU A 118 10.92 -16.69 10.81
N ALA A 119 12.20 -16.73 11.08
CA ALA A 119 12.84 -17.81 11.81
C ALA A 119 13.85 -17.24 12.81
N ILE A 120 14.22 -17.99 13.81
CA ILE A 120 15.20 -17.59 14.81
C ILE A 120 16.31 -18.63 14.91
N ASP A 121 17.54 -18.16 14.86
CA ASP A 121 18.73 -18.90 15.27
C ASP A 121 18.89 -18.68 16.77
N VAL A 122 18.67 -19.74 17.52
CA VAL A 122 18.55 -19.65 18.99
C VAL A 122 19.88 -19.49 19.72
N GLY A 123 21.00 -19.56 18.98
CA GLY A 123 22.33 -19.43 19.58
C GLY A 123 22.65 -20.57 20.55
N SER A 124 23.46 -20.25 21.57
CA SER A 124 23.92 -21.24 22.58
C SER A 124 22.92 -21.49 23.71
N ASP A 125 22.00 -20.55 23.98
CA ASP A 125 21.10 -20.58 25.13
C ASP A 125 19.61 -20.45 24.72
N PRO A 126 19.00 -21.49 24.11
CA PRO A 126 17.63 -21.42 23.62
C PRO A 126 16.59 -21.17 24.71
N GLU A 127 16.86 -21.59 25.95
CA GLU A 127 15.95 -21.41 27.08
C GLU A 127 15.73 -19.93 27.47
N LYS A 128 16.68 -19.05 27.11
CA LYS A 128 16.58 -17.62 27.37
C LYS A 128 15.61 -16.92 26.43
N LEU A 129 15.28 -17.50 25.28
CA LEU A 129 14.30 -16.97 24.33
C LEU A 129 12.86 -17.26 24.75
N SER A 130 12.50 -16.90 25.97
CA SER A 130 11.22 -17.28 26.58
C SER A 130 10.02 -16.51 26.02
N HIS A 131 10.22 -15.34 25.46
CA HIS A 131 9.15 -14.54 24.84
C HIS A 131 9.71 -13.60 23.78
N LEU A 132 8.96 -13.48 22.69
CA LEU A 132 9.23 -12.58 21.57
C LEU A 132 7.98 -11.76 21.33
N GLY A 133 8.16 -10.51 20.94
CA GLY A 133 7.09 -9.60 20.56
C GLY A 133 7.42 -8.84 19.30
N LEU A 134 6.41 -8.48 18.53
CA LEU A 134 6.55 -7.61 17.36
C LEU A 134 5.86 -6.27 17.60
N ARG A 135 6.52 -5.20 17.18
CA ARG A 135 6.00 -3.84 17.25
C ARG A 135 6.26 -3.14 15.91
N ILE A 136 5.29 -2.37 15.45
CA ILE A 136 5.44 -1.52 14.27
C ILE A 136 5.33 -0.06 14.66
N GLU A 137 6.20 0.76 14.13
CA GLU A 137 6.25 2.21 14.36
C GLU A 137 6.17 2.97 13.05
N ALA A 138 5.21 3.89 12.95
CA ALA A 138 5.14 4.82 11.83
C ALA A 138 6.24 5.87 11.93
N LYS A 139 6.82 6.27 10.80
CA LYS A 139 7.72 7.42 10.70
C LYS A 139 6.91 8.68 10.38
N TYR A 140 7.22 9.79 11.05
CA TYR A 140 6.56 11.09 10.92
C TYR A 140 7.49 12.19 10.39
#